data_f0e6f4080c579774e03ebad40e65d348
#
_entry.id   f0e6f4080c579774e03ebad40e65d348
#
_cell.length_a   1.000
_cell.length_b   1.000
_cell.length_c   1.000
_cell.angle_alpha   90.00
_cell.angle_beta   90.00
_cell.angle_gamma   90.00
#
_symmetry.space_group_name_H-M   'P 1'
#
loop_
_entity.id
_entity.type
_entity.pdbx_description
1 polymer ?
#
loop_
_entity_poly.entity_id
_entity_poly.type
_entity_poly.pdbx_seq_one_letter_code
_entity_poly.pdbx_strand_id
1 'polypeptide(L)'
;MSTLVIIAATLLMISFTARAATYTISSYPAGLAEVSCDAFKKNADGSWTQVAILIAGGALIPAGSNFKNTAETRIIEKKCNKQ
;
A
#
# COMPACT_ATOMS: atom_id res chain seq x y z
N MET A 1 18.88 -31.16 21.87
CA MET A 1 19.49 -30.59 21.30
C MET A 1 19.23 -29.81 20.05
N SER A 2 19.18 -30.37 18.90
CA SER A 2 19.03 -29.59 17.66
C SER A 2 17.70 -28.91 17.54
N THR A 3 16.72 -29.32 18.30
CA THR A 3 15.39 -28.73 18.20
C THR A 3 15.38 -27.26 18.59
N LEU A 4 16.34 -26.82 19.36
CA LEU A 4 16.38 -25.44 19.79
C LEU A 4 16.56 -24.48 18.65
N VAL A 5 17.30 -24.89 17.66
CA VAL A 5 17.60 -24.02 16.56
C VAL A 5 16.36 -23.67 15.75
N ILE A 6 15.47 -24.61 15.62
CA ILE A 6 14.29 -24.40 14.82
C ILE A 6 13.41 -23.32 15.39
N ILE A 7 13.32 -23.25 16.68
CA ILE A 7 12.46 -22.28 17.33
C ILE A 7 12.94 -20.86 17.07
N ALA A 8 14.21 -20.67 17.05
CA ALA A 8 14.76 -19.35 16.84
C ALA A 8 14.41 -18.83 15.46
N ALA A 9 14.42 -19.68 14.47
CA ALA A 9 14.09 -19.25 13.13
C ALA A 9 12.67 -18.78 13.02
N THR A 10 11.78 -19.43 13.70
CA THR A 10 10.39 -19.07 13.66
C THR A 10 10.15 -17.67 14.21
N LEU A 11 10.84 -17.31 15.24
CA LEU A 11 10.67 -16.01 15.85
C LEU A 11 11.04 -14.89 14.91
N LEU A 12 12.03 -15.09 14.10
CA LEU A 12 12.45 -14.07 13.18
C LEU A 12 11.38 -13.72 12.18
N MET A 13 10.62 -14.69 11.78
CA MET A 13 9.57 -14.42 10.81
C MET A 13 8.52 -13.50 11.35
N ILE A 14 8.23 -13.62 12.60
CA ILE A 14 7.17 -12.82 13.21
C ILE A 14 7.54 -11.36 13.28
N SER A 15 8.78 -11.06 13.49
CA SER A 15 9.19 -9.67 13.67
C SER A 15 9.12 -8.87 12.37
N PHE A 16 8.80 -9.52 11.29
CA PHE A 16 8.74 -8.85 10.01
C PHE A 16 7.39 -8.27 9.67
N THR A 17 6.54 -8.13 10.61
CA THR A 17 5.25 -7.53 10.36
C THR A 17 5.46 -6.09 9.95
N ALA A 18 5.17 -5.79 8.71
CA ALA A 18 5.36 -4.45 8.21
C ALA A 18 4.19 -3.57 8.61
N ARG A 19 4.46 -2.32 8.84
CA ARG A 19 3.43 -1.36 9.11
C ARG A 19 3.10 -0.60 7.85
N ALA A 20 1.84 -0.20 7.69
CA ALA A 20 1.46 0.62 6.59
C ALA A 20 2.09 2.00 6.74
N ALA A 21 2.68 2.51 5.69
CA ALA A 21 3.18 3.86 5.68
C ALA A 21 2.01 4.84 5.65
N THR A 22 2.26 6.08 6.08
CA THR A 22 1.24 7.11 6.07
C THR A 22 1.72 8.27 5.22
N TYR A 23 0.90 8.71 4.30
CA TYR A 23 1.21 9.84 3.44
C TYR A 23 0.12 10.88 3.54
N THR A 24 0.52 12.15 3.47
CA THR A 24 -0.44 13.25 3.46
C THR A 24 -0.50 13.80 2.04
N ILE A 25 -1.71 13.95 1.51
CA ILE A 25 -1.90 14.47 0.17
C ILE A 25 -2.76 15.73 0.24
N SER A 26 -2.64 16.56 -0.79
CA SER A 26 -3.33 17.85 -0.78
C SER A 26 -4.82 17.72 -1.06
N SER A 27 -5.21 16.74 -1.85
CA SER A 27 -6.61 16.54 -2.18
C SER A 27 -6.82 15.12 -2.62
N TYR A 28 -8.06 14.70 -2.73
CA TYR A 28 -8.40 13.35 -3.14
C TYR A 28 -9.48 13.44 -4.21
N PRO A 29 -9.37 12.70 -5.31
CA PRO A 29 -8.33 11.71 -5.62
C PRO A 29 -7.10 12.26 -6.32
N ALA A 30 -7.10 13.53 -6.71
CA ALA A 30 -6.00 14.08 -7.51
C ALA A 30 -4.65 13.96 -6.81
N GLY A 31 -4.63 14.07 -5.48
CA GLY A 31 -3.40 13.97 -4.72
C GLY A 31 -2.77 12.60 -4.73
N LEU A 32 -3.45 11.59 -5.27
CA LEU A 32 -2.81 10.28 -5.40
C LEU A 32 -1.58 10.34 -6.29
N ALA A 33 -1.52 11.32 -7.18
CA ALA A 33 -0.35 11.48 -8.03
C ALA A 33 0.87 11.96 -7.27
N GLU A 34 0.69 12.47 -6.05
CA GLU A 34 1.79 12.96 -5.23
C GLU A 34 2.43 11.85 -4.39
N VAL A 35 1.81 10.70 -4.33
CA VAL A 35 2.24 9.63 -3.44
C VAL A 35 3.16 8.68 -4.18
N SER A 36 4.15 8.15 -3.46
CA SER A 36 5.03 7.14 -4.02
C SER A 36 4.22 5.93 -4.50
N CYS A 37 4.64 5.33 -5.59
CA CYS A 37 3.96 4.15 -6.12
C CYS A 37 4.01 2.97 -5.14
N ASP A 38 4.89 3.03 -4.16
CA ASP A 38 4.92 2.00 -3.12
C ASP A 38 3.66 1.97 -2.27
N ALA A 39 2.86 3.03 -2.33
CA ALA A 39 1.61 3.07 -1.59
C ALA A 39 0.53 2.22 -2.23
N PHE A 40 0.77 1.72 -3.43
CA PHE A 40 -0.23 0.97 -4.17
C PHE A 40 0.35 -0.32 -4.70
N LYS A 41 -0.50 -1.34 -4.79
CA LYS A 41 -0.09 -2.63 -5.32
C LYS A 41 -1.04 -3.02 -6.44
N LYS A 42 -0.49 -3.37 -7.59
CA LYS A 42 -1.31 -3.81 -8.70
C LYS A 42 -1.64 -5.28 -8.56
N ASN A 43 -2.90 -5.60 -8.73
CA ASN A 43 -3.37 -6.97 -8.61
C ASN A 43 -3.48 -7.63 -9.98
N ALA A 44 -3.62 -8.96 -9.97
CA ALA A 44 -3.64 -9.71 -11.20
C ALA A 44 -4.81 -9.36 -12.09
N ASP A 45 -5.91 -8.91 -11.51
CA ASP A 45 -7.10 -8.58 -12.27
C ASP A 45 -7.08 -7.15 -12.81
N GLY A 46 -5.98 -6.44 -12.61
CA GLY A 46 -5.86 -5.07 -13.09
C GLY A 46 -6.29 -4.01 -12.09
N SER A 47 -6.82 -4.41 -10.96
CA SER A 47 -7.17 -3.46 -9.92
C SER A 47 -5.94 -3.05 -9.14
N TRP A 48 -6.09 -1.99 -8.35
CA TRP A 48 -5.01 -1.52 -7.48
C TRP A 48 -5.50 -1.52 -6.05
N THR A 49 -4.64 -1.94 -5.15
CA THR A 49 -4.92 -1.90 -3.72
C THR A 49 -4.05 -0.85 -3.07
N GLN A 50 -4.68 0.03 -2.29
CA GLN A 50 -3.94 1.00 -1.51
C GLN A 50 -3.39 0.30 -0.28
N VAL A 51 -2.06 0.23 -0.18
CA VAL A 51 -1.44 -0.46 0.95
C VAL A 51 -0.91 0.50 2.00
N ALA A 52 -1.01 1.79 1.75
CA ALA A 52 -0.60 2.82 2.70
C ALA A 52 -1.83 3.57 3.21
N ILE A 53 -1.67 4.26 4.33
CA ILE A 53 -2.71 5.11 4.86
C ILE A 53 -2.53 6.50 4.25
N LEU A 54 -3.62 7.10 3.80
CA LEU A 54 -3.57 8.44 3.22
C LEU A 54 -4.38 9.41 4.05
N ILE A 55 -3.88 10.63 4.15
CA ILE A 55 -4.59 11.69 4.85
C ILE A 55 -4.77 12.83 3.87
N ALA A 56 -6.02 13.18 3.62
CA ALA A 56 -6.36 14.21 2.65
C ALA A 56 -7.29 15.22 3.30
N GLY A 57 -6.79 16.44 3.53
CA GLY A 57 -7.63 17.50 4.07
C GLY A 57 -8.27 17.14 5.39
N GLY A 58 -7.58 16.40 6.23
CA GLY A 58 -8.13 16.01 7.52
C GLY A 58 -8.92 14.71 7.49
N ALA A 59 -9.18 14.16 6.31
CA ALA A 59 -9.87 12.89 6.21
C ALA A 59 -8.87 11.76 6.10
N LEU A 60 -9.13 10.68 6.81
CA LEU A 60 -8.24 9.52 6.81
C LEU A 60 -8.79 8.47 5.86
N ILE A 61 -7.95 8.04 4.93
CA ILE A 61 -8.30 6.99 3.98
C ILE A 61 -7.46 5.78 4.34
N PRO A 62 -8.07 4.75 4.90
CA PRO A 62 -7.30 3.61 5.43
C PRO A 62 -6.73 2.74 4.32
N ALA A 63 -5.68 2.01 4.69
CA ALA A 63 -5.12 1.01 3.79
C ALA A 63 -6.15 -0.08 3.55
N GLY A 64 -6.03 -0.70 2.38
CA GLY A 64 -6.94 -1.79 2.04
C GLY A 64 -7.97 -1.42 0.99
N SER A 65 -8.08 -0.14 0.64
CA SER A 65 -9.00 0.28 -0.41
C SER A 65 -8.57 -0.33 -1.74
N ASN A 66 -9.56 -0.74 -2.52
CA ASN A 66 -9.30 -1.35 -3.82
C ASN A 66 -9.99 -0.54 -4.91
N PHE A 67 -9.27 -0.26 -5.98
CA PHE A 67 -9.78 0.58 -7.05
C PHE A 67 -9.73 -0.15 -8.38
N LYS A 68 -10.83 -0.11 -9.11
CA LYS A 68 -10.87 -0.70 -10.44
C LYS A 68 -11.80 0.12 -11.32
N ASN A 69 -11.27 0.61 -12.43
CA ASN A 69 -12.06 1.38 -13.40
C ASN A 69 -12.66 2.65 -12.80
N THR A 70 -11.93 3.29 -11.90
CA THR A 70 -12.38 4.51 -11.26
C THR A 70 -11.41 5.63 -11.58
N ALA A 71 -11.73 6.84 -11.09
CA ALA A 71 -10.82 7.96 -11.25
C ALA A 71 -9.48 7.69 -10.57
N GLU A 72 -9.54 7.05 -9.41
CA GLU A 72 -8.32 6.70 -8.69
C GLU A 72 -7.45 5.76 -9.54
N THR A 73 -8.08 4.78 -10.17
CA THR A 73 -7.33 3.84 -11.00
C THR A 73 -6.59 4.58 -12.12
N ARG A 74 -7.25 5.52 -12.75
CA ARG A 74 -6.62 6.24 -13.84
C ARG A 74 -5.43 7.05 -13.38
N ILE A 75 -5.53 7.68 -12.22
CA ILE A 75 -4.44 8.48 -11.69
C ILE A 75 -3.25 7.59 -11.34
N ILE A 76 -3.52 6.47 -10.69
CA ILE A 76 -2.48 5.55 -10.28
C ILE A 76 -1.80 4.93 -11.50
N GLU A 77 -2.58 4.53 -12.49
CA GLU A 77 -2.02 3.92 -13.69
C GLU A 77 -1.14 4.89 -14.46
N LYS A 78 -1.57 6.13 -14.53
CA LYS A 78 -0.78 7.11 -15.26
C LYS A 78 0.58 7.29 -14.62
N LYS A 79 0.65 7.21 -13.30
CA LYS A 79 1.90 7.43 -12.60
C LYS A 79 2.71 6.16 -12.42
N CYS A 80 2.04 5.05 -12.13
CA CYS A 80 2.72 3.86 -11.63
C CYS A 80 2.76 2.68 -12.58
N ASN A 81 2.04 2.74 -13.67
CA ASN A 81 1.94 1.59 -14.56
C ASN A 81 3.12 1.45 -15.51
N LYS A 82 4.19 2.11 -15.21
CA LYS A 82 5.36 2.05 -16.08
C LYS A 82 6.35 1.00 -15.70
N GLN A 83 5.98 0.19 -14.78
CA GLN A 83 6.95 -0.78 -14.30
C GLN A 83 7.09 -1.96 -15.17
#